data_3bffc9fce2fb669a71969deb3181290c
#
_entry.id   3bffc9fce2fb669a71969deb3181290c
#
_cell.length_a   1.000
_cell.length_b   1.000
_cell.length_c   1.000
_cell.angle_alpha   90.00
_cell.angle_beta   90.00
_cell.angle_gamma   90.00
#
_symmetry.space_group_name_H-M   'P 1'
#
loop_
_entity.id
_entity.type
_entity.pdbx_description
1 polymer ?
#
loop_
_entity_poly.entity_id
_entity_poly.type
_entity_poly.pdbx_seq_one_letter_code
_entity_poly.pdbx_strand_id
1 'polypeptide(L)'
;KRPITEHILQLACEEVLELDTDKLPTGKKRAVDGTAFDFREATVIGDAIQKKPEGFDDVFLMHSDEQKQLVLSDAGSGREMALSSNRSSIVLFSTTDMNEPYLVNGRPMQSHLGLAIEAQEVPDAIHHPGWDNIVLVPNTLATRVQNYTFKW
;
A
#
# COMPACT_ATOMS: atom_id res chain seq x y z
N LYS A 1 -10.31 18.13 7.40
CA LYS A 1 -9.47 16.95 7.18
C LYS A 1 -10.38 15.74 7.32
N ARG A 2 -10.32 14.84 6.36
CA ARG A 2 -11.20 13.68 6.23
C ARG A 2 -10.45 12.41 6.63
N PRO A 3 -11.15 11.37 7.11
CA PRO A 3 -10.57 10.06 7.30
C PRO A 3 -10.21 9.42 5.96
N ILE A 4 -9.31 8.45 5.97
CA ILE A 4 -8.90 7.74 4.74
C ILE A 4 -10.05 6.99 4.08
N THR A 5 -11.10 6.66 4.83
CA THR A 5 -12.32 6.00 4.33
C THR A 5 -13.09 6.81 3.30
N GLU A 6 -12.85 8.13 3.21
CA GLU A 6 -13.44 9.01 2.21
C GLU A 6 -12.52 9.25 1.00
N HIS A 7 -11.30 8.72 1.01
CA HIS A 7 -10.36 8.84 -0.08
C HIS A 7 -10.58 7.73 -1.12
N ILE A 8 -10.15 8.02 -2.35
CA ILE A 8 -10.23 7.09 -3.47
C ILE A 8 -8.82 6.61 -3.76
N LEU A 9 -8.65 5.30 -3.84
CA LEU A 9 -7.41 4.65 -4.18
C LEU A 9 -7.56 3.91 -5.52
N GLN A 10 -6.56 4.04 -6.38
CA GLN A 10 -6.35 3.17 -7.52
C GLN A 10 -4.95 2.60 -7.44
N LEU A 11 -4.81 1.29 -7.64
CA LEU A 11 -3.54 0.57 -7.51
C LEU A 11 -3.45 -0.49 -8.60
N ALA A 12 -2.47 -0.34 -9.51
CA ALA A 12 -2.21 -1.26 -10.61
C ALA A 12 -1.58 -2.55 -10.08
N CYS A 13 -2.40 -3.44 -9.53
CA CYS A 13 -1.97 -4.66 -8.88
C CYS A 13 -2.96 -5.79 -9.17
N GLU A 14 -2.47 -6.96 -9.57
CA GLU A 14 -3.28 -8.15 -9.83
C GLU A 14 -3.25 -9.16 -8.68
N GLU A 15 -2.23 -9.08 -7.83
CA GLU A 15 -1.99 -10.08 -6.78
C GLU A 15 -1.50 -9.43 -5.48
N VAL A 16 -1.95 -9.99 -4.36
CA VAL A 16 -1.41 -9.71 -3.01
C VAL A 16 -0.75 -10.96 -2.46
N LEU A 17 0.22 -10.78 -1.57
CA LEU A 17 0.79 -11.90 -0.83
C LEU A 17 -0.17 -12.38 0.25
N GLU A 18 -0.22 -13.70 0.41
CA GLU A 18 -0.84 -14.31 1.58
C GLU A 18 0.11 -14.18 2.77
N LEU A 19 -0.38 -13.65 3.86
CA LEU A 19 0.36 -13.48 5.11
C LEU A 19 -0.16 -14.49 6.15
N ASP A 20 0.74 -14.95 7.00
CA ASP A 20 0.38 -15.76 8.17
C ASP A 20 -0.14 -14.90 9.35
N THR A 21 -0.35 -15.50 10.51
CA THR A 21 -0.83 -14.81 11.71
C THR A 21 0.15 -13.79 12.27
N ASP A 22 1.43 -13.94 11.98
CA ASP A 22 2.51 -13.05 12.40
C ASP A 22 2.81 -11.97 11.35
N LYS A 23 1.97 -11.87 10.32
CA LYS A 23 2.12 -10.95 9.17
C LYS A 23 3.35 -11.22 8.31
N LEU A 24 3.86 -12.44 8.35
CA LEU A 24 4.95 -12.87 7.48
C LEU A 24 4.38 -13.49 6.19
N PRO A 25 5.01 -13.23 5.03
CA PRO A 25 4.60 -13.83 3.77
C PRO A 25 4.72 -15.36 3.79
N THR A 26 3.67 -16.06 3.39
CA THR A 26 3.66 -17.53 3.28
C THR A 26 4.32 -18.06 2.01
N GLY A 27 4.68 -17.17 1.09
CA GLY A 27 5.15 -17.53 -0.25
C GLY A 27 4.04 -17.69 -1.28
N LYS A 28 2.77 -17.69 -0.85
CA LYS A 28 1.63 -17.80 -1.75
C LYS A 28 1.11 -16.43 -2.16
N LYS A 29 0.52 -16.38 -3.34
CA LYS A 29 -0.13 -15.18 -3.90
C LYS A 29 -1.62 -15.43 -4.03
N ARG A 30 -2.38 -14.35 -3.94
CA ARG A 30 -3.83 -14.35 -4.13
C ARG A 30 -4.22 -13.26 -5.09
N ALA A 31 -5.08 -13.59 -6.09
CA ALA A 31 -5.65 -12.59 -6.99
C ALA A 31 -6.50 -11.58 -6.22
N VAL A 32 -6.47 -10.32 -6.65
CA VAL A 32 -7.25 -9.24 -6.03
C VAL A 32 -8.71 -9.26 -6.46
N ASP A 33 -9.03 -9.86 -7.61
CA ASP A 33 -10.34 -9.82 -8.25
C ASP A 33 -11.50 -10.13 -7.30
N GLY A 34 -12.47 -9.20 -7.23
CA GLY A 34 -13.65 -9.30 -6.40
C GLY A 34 -13.42 -9.24 -4.88
N THR A 35 -12.19 -9.02 -4.43
CA THR A 35 -11.83 -8.96 -3.01
C THR A 35 -11.79 -7.52 -2.48
N ALA A 36 -11.48 -7.35 -1.18
CA ALA A 36 -11.20 -6.05 -0.59
C ALA A 36 -9.90 -5.39 -1.12
N PHE A 37 -9.07 -6.15 -1.82
CA PHE A 37 -7.79 -5.70 -2.39
C PHE A 37 -7.91 -5.21 -3.83
N ASP A 38 -9.09 -5.29 -4.43
CA ASP A 38 -9.29 -4.91 -5.83
C ASP A 38 -9.40 -3.38 -5.98
N PHE A 39 -8.24 -2.76 -6.16
CA PHE A 39 -8.09 -1.33 -6.44
C PHE A 39 -7.66 -1.05 -7.88
N ARG A 40 -7.78 -2.01 -8.79
CA ARG A 40 -7.44 -1.82 -10.21
C ARG A 40 -8.25 -0.68 -10.82
N GLU A 41 -9.51 -0.55 -10.43
CA GLU A 41 -10.33 0.62 -10.67
C GLU A 41 -10.34 1.54 -9.44
N ALA A 42 -10.54 2.85 -9.69
CA ALA A 42 -10.60 3.85 -8.63
C ALA A 42 -11.73 3.53 -7.63
N THR A 43 -11.36 3.14 -6.42
CA THR A 43 -12.26 2.61 -5.38
C THR A 43 -12.16 3.43 -4.11
N VAL A 44 -13.31 3.71 -3.48
CA VAL A 44 -13.35 4.37 -2.17
C VAL A 44 -12.79 3.40 -1.12
N ILE A 45 -11.77 3.84 -0.37
CA ILE A 45 -11.09 3.01 0.63
C ILE A 45 -12.09 2.48 1.68
N GLY A 46 -13.09 3.27 2.05
CA GLY A 46 -14.15 2.86 2.96
C GLY A 46 -14.93 1.64 2.50
N ASP A 47 -15.19 1.52 1.18
CA ASP A 47 -15.91 0.37 0.62
C ASP A 47 -15.05 -0.91 0.68
N ALA A 48 -13.75 -0.78 0.52
CA ALA A 48 -12.82 -1.89 0.69
C ALA A 48 -12.70 -2.30 2.18
N ILE A 49 -12.65 -1.33 3.10
CA ILE A 49 -12.64 -1.60 4.55
C ILE A 49 -13.94 -2.28 5.02
N GLN A 50 -15.09 -2.00 4.41
CA GLN A 50 -16.32 -2.76 4.71
C GLN A 50 -16.20 -4.26 4.42
N LYS A 51 -15.40 -4.63 3.41
CA LYS A 51 -15.11 -6.04 3.07
C LYS A 51 -13.98 -6.63 3.92
N LYS A 52 -13.16 -5.79 4.56
CA LYS A 52 -11.99 -6.16 5.38
C LYS A 52 -11.94 -5.23 6.61
N PRO A 53 -12.81 -5.47 7.63
CA PRO A 53 -12.98 -4.53 8.75
C PRO A 53 -11.70 -4.31 9.58
N GLU A 54 -10.77 -5.26 9.60
CA GLU A 54 -9.46 -5.12 10.26
C GLU A 54 -8.55 -4.11 9.56
N GLY A 55 -8.94 -3.59 8.39
CA GLY A 55 -8.14 -2.66 7.60
C GLY A 55 -7.01 -3.34 6.85
N PHE A 56 -6.05 -2.54 6.38
CA PHE A 56 -4.93 -2.99 5.57
C PHE A 56 -3.65 -3.07 6.39
N ASP A 57 -2.92 -4.13 6.18
CA ASP A 57 -1.53 -4.37 6.51
C ASP A 57 -1.05 -5.47 5.56
N ASP A 58 -1.06 -5.14 4.26
CA ASP A 58 -1.03 -6.12 3.20
C ASP A 58 -0.05 -5.72 2.09
N VAL A 59 0.54 -6.72 1.44
CA VAL A 59 1.59 -6.57 0.43
C VAL A 59 1.02 -6.76 -0.96
N PHE A 60 0.97 -5.69 -1.73
CA PHE A 60 0.52 -5.67 -3.13
C PHE A 60 1.72 -5.84 -4.05
N LEU A 61 1.65 -6.81 -4.97
CA LEU A 61 2.73 -7.09 -5.92
C LEU A 61 2.60 -6.18 -7.13
N MET A 62 3.68 -5.46 -7.45
CA MET A 62 3.67 -4.45 -8.50
C MET A 62 4.32 -4.96 -9.78
N HIS A 63 3.79 -4.53 -10.90
CA HIS A 63 4.45 -4.67 -12.20
C HIS A 63 5.27 -3.41 -12.47
N SER A 64 6.54 -3.58 -12.86
CA SER A 64 7.54 -2.49 -12.96
C SER A 64 7.28 -1.49 -14.09
N ASP A 65 6.34 -1.76 -14.98
CA ASP A 65 6.21 -1.04 -16.25
C ASP A 65 5.17 0.09 -16.22
N GLU A 66 4.47 0.26 -15.10
CA GLU A 66 3.41 1.25 -14.97
C GLU A 66 3.96 2.63 -14.57
N GLN A 67 3.64 3.66 -15.35
CA GLN A 67 4.04 5.04 -15.04
C GLN A 67 3.35 5.60 -13.78
N LYS A 68 2.16 5.07 -13.45
CA LYS A 68 1.41 5.38 -12.24
C LYS A 68 0.94 4.07 -11.64
N GLN A 69 1.67 3.59 -10.68
CA GLN A 69 1.34 2.34 -9.99
C GLN A 69 0.25 2.55 -8.93
N LEU A 70 0.21 3.73 -8.32
CA LEU A 70 -0.78 4.09 -7.32
C LEU A 70 -1.24 5.53 -7.52
N VAL A 71 -2.54 5.76 -7.39
CA VAL A 71 -3.13 7.10 -7.30
C VAL A 71 -4.04 7.16 -6.08
N LEU A 72 -3.76 8.11 -5.20
CA LEU A 72 -4.59 8.43 -4.04
C LEU A 72 -5.19 9.81 -4.24
N SER A 73 -6.50 9.94 -4.12
CA SER A 73 -7.19 11.21 -4.29
C SER A 73 -8.23 11.49 -3.19
N ASP A 74 -8.44 12.77 -2.91
CA ASP A 74 -9.51 13.27 -2.06
C ASP A 74 -10.46 14.12 -2.91
N ALA A 75 -11.61 13.57 -3.26
CA ALA A 75 -12.61 14.24 -4.07
C ALA A 75 -13.12 15.56 -3.46
N GLY A 76 -13.07 15.67 -2.14
CA GLY A 76 -13.54 16.88 -1.45
C GLY A 76 -12.59 18.06 -1.53
N SER A 77 -11.28 17.85 -1.65
CA SER A 77 -10.28 18.90 -1.82
C SER A 77 -9.74 19.01 -3.24
N GLY A 78 -9.98 18.02 -4.07
CA GLY A 78 -9.42 17.90 -5.42
C GLY A 78 -7.95 17.49 -5.45
N ARG A 79 -7.34 17.18 -4.28
CA ARG A 79 -5.94 16.77 -4.20
C ARG A 79 -5.75 15.36 -4.68
N GLU A 80 -4.67 15.16 -5.41
CA GLU A 80 -4.25 13.86 -5.91
C GLU A 80 -2.75 13.66 -5.66
N MET A 81 -2.36 12.46 -5.28
CA MET A 81 -0.99 11.99 -5.25
C MET A 81 -0.88 10.76 -6.15
N ALA A 82 0.05 10.79 -7.09
CA ALA A 82 0.41 9.61 -7.87
C ALA A 82 1.82 9.15 -7.49
N LEU A 83 2.01 7.84 -7.37
CA LEU A 83 3.28 7.19 -7.08
C LEU A 83 3.66 6.26 -8.24
N SER A 84 4.94 6.31 -8.63
CA SER A 84 5.59 5.28 -9.42
C SER A 84 6.93 4.91 -8.81
N SER A 85 7.33 3.64 -8.91
CA SER A 85 8.54 3.12 -8.31
C SER A 85 9.12 1.96 -9.12
N ASN A 86 10.41 1.70 -8.99
CA ASN A 86 11.04 0.48 -9.48
C ASN A 86 11.08 -0.64 -8.44
N ARG A 87 10.26 -0.52 -7.40
CA ARG A 87 10.10 -1.56 -6.37
C ARG A 87 9.06 -2.59 -6.81
N SER A 88 9.22 -3.80 -6.32
CA SER A 88 8.38 -4.95 -6.66
C SER A 88 7.07 -5.03 -5.88
N SER A 89 6.94 -4.26 -4.81
CA SER A 89 5.74 -4.25 -4.00
C SER A 89 5.39 -2.87 -3.44
N ILE A 90 4.13 -2.72 -3.07
CA ILE A 90 3.64 -1.66 -2.20
C ILE A 90 2.96 -2.31 -1.00
N VAL A 91 3.40 -1.97 0.21
CA VAL A 91 2.66 -2.28 1.43
C VAL A 91 1.68 -1.14 1.70
N LEU A 92 0.43 -1.49 1.94
CA LEU A 92 -0.59 -0.58 2.46
C LEU A 92 -0.86 -0.93 3.91
N PHE A 93 -0.69 0.05 4.79
CA PHE A 93 -1.08 -0.06 6.19
C PHE A 93 -2.07 1.05 6.53
N SER A 94 -3.23 0.68 7.05
CA SER A 94 -4.26 1.61 7.53
C SER A 94 -4.28 1.68 9.04
N THR A 95 -4.48 2.89 9.60
CA THR A 95 -4.58 3.07 11.06
C THR A 95 -5.96 2.62 11.60
N THR A 96 -6.43 1.45 11.16
CA THR A 96 -7.68 0.87 11.63
C THR A 96 -7.53 0.45 13.10
N ASP A 97 -8.56 0.70 13.90
CA ASP A 97 -8.62 0.43 15.35
C ASP A 97 -7.57 1.15 16.23
N MET A 98 -6.77 2.05 15.64
CA MET A 98 -5.83 2.88 16.40
C MET A 98 -6.56 4.06 17.04
N ASN A 99 -7.15 3.85 18.21
CA ASN A 99 -7.80 4.87 19.01
C ASN A 99 -6.96 5.16 20.27
N GLU A 100 -6.05 6.13 20.17
CA GLU A 100 -5.02 6.38 21.17
C GLU A 100 -5.16 7.79 21.78
N PRO A 101 -4.75 7.99 23.05
CA PRO A 101 -4.92 9.27 23.72
C PRO A 101 -3.96 10.37 23.24
N TYR A 102 -2.93 10.04 22.45
CA TYR A 102 -2.00 11.06 21.94
C TYR A 102 -2.58 11.84 20.76
N LEU A 103 -2.01 13.02 20.54
CA LEU A 103 -2.47 13.91 19.48
C LEU A 103 -1.64 13.73 18.21
N VAL A 104 -2.34 13.62 17.08
CA VAL A 104 -1.77 13.69 15.73
C VAL A 104 -2.22 15.00 15.08
N ASN A 105 -1.29 15.91 14.82
CA ASN A 105 -1.59 17.24 14.29
C ASN A 105 -2.67 17.99 15.11
N GLY A 106 -2.58 17.92 16.45
CA GLY A 106 -3.49 18.60 17.37
C GLY A 106 -4.88 17.95 17.55
N ARG A 107 -5.07 16.73 17.08
CA ARG A 107 -6.32 15.95 17.24
C ARG A 107 -6.01 14.59 17.89
N PRO A 108 -6.90 14.06 18.71
CA PRO A 108 -6.75 12.70 19.21
C PRO A 108 -6.57 11.71 18.06
N MET A 109 -5.68 10.74 18.23
CA MET A 109 -5.54 9.63 17.30
C MET A 109 -6.85 8.84 17.28
N GLN A 110 -7.34 8.58 16.08
CA GLN A 110 -8.59 7.84 15.84
C GLN A 110 -8.37 6.87 14.68
N SER A 111 -9.16 5.81 14.68
CA SER A 111 -9.23 4.87 13.57
C SER A 111 -9.39 5.61 12.22
N HIS A 112 -8.71 5.12 11.20
CA HIS A 112 -8.78 5.63 9.83
C HIS A 112 -8.25 7.04 9.59
N LEU A 113 -7.37 7.56 10.45
CA LEU A 113 -6.73 8.87 10.22
C LEU A 113 -5.59 8.85 9.21
N GLY A 114 -4.95 7.70 9.01
CA GLY A 114 -3.77 7.58 8.16
C GLY A 114 -3.76 6.31 7.32
N LEU A 115 -3.09 6.42 6.17
CA LEU A 115 -2.70 5.32 5.31
C LEU A 115 -1.20 5.44 5.04
N ALA A 116 -0.41 4.43 5.44
CA ALA A 116 0.96 4.31 4.99
C ALA A 116 0.98 3.62 3.62
N ILE A 117 1.83 4.13 2.74
CA ILE A 117 2.04 3.62 1.37
C ILE A 117 3.54 3.43 1.22
N GLU A 118 3.98 2.19 1.20
CA GLU A 118 5.39 1.83 1.32
C GLU A 118 5.86 1.08 0.06
N ALA A 119 6.44 1.81 -0.89
CA ALA A 119 7.05 1.19 -2.08
C ALA A 119 8.40 0.57 -1.68
N GLN A 120 8.47 -0.77 -1.70
CA GLN A 120 9.62 -1.54 -1.24
C GLN A 120 9.76 -2.86 -2.02
N GLU A 121 10.84 -3.58 -1.81
CA GLU A 121 10.91 -4.98 -2.18
C GLU A 121 9.96 -5.79 -1.29
N VAL A 122 9.60 -6.97 -1.77
CA VAL A 122 8.73 -7.88 -1.02
C VAL A 122 9.32 -8.14 0.37
N PRO A 123 8.53 -7.92 1.44
CA PRO A 123 8.99 -8.26 2.79
C PRO A 123 9.42 -9.71 2.89
N ASP A 124 10.42 -9.99 3.74
CA ASP A 124 10.99 -11.32 3.98
C ASP A 124 11.62 -11.99 2.74
N ALA A 125 11.90 -11.23 1.67
CA ALA A 125 12.45 -11.77 0.42
C ALA A 125 13.75 -12.57 0.61
N ILE A 126 14.54 -12.27 1.66
CA ILE A 126 15.78 -13.00 1.96
C ILE A 126 15.57 -14.49 2.27
N HIS A 127 14.40 -14.86 2.76
CA HIS A 127 14.04 -16.25 3.09
C HIS A 127 13.28 -16.96 1.97
N HIS A 128 12.96 -16.25 0.88
CA HIS A 128 12.21 -16.80 -0.24
C HIS A 128 13.06 -16.84 -1.53
N PRO A 129 13.77 -17.96 -1.82
CA PRO A 129 14.54 -18.10 -3.05
C PRO A 129 13.66 -17.89 -4.29
N GLY A 130 14.12 -17.03 -5.20
CA GLY A 130 13.37 -16.69 -6.42
C GLY A 130 12.56 -15.41 -6.32
N TRP A 131 12.50 -14.78 -5.13
CA TRP A 131 11.99 -13.43 -4.97
C TRP A 131 13.11 -12.39 -5.22
N ASP A 132 12.83 -11.12 -4.95
CA ASP A 132 13.78 -10.04 -5.15
C ASP A 132 15.12 -10.28 -4.41
N ASN A 133 16.21 -10.03 -5.12
CA ASN A 133 17.50 -10.01 -4.46
C ASN A 133 17.69 -8.68 -3.71
N ILE A 134 17.56 -8.74 -2.38
CA ILE A 134 17.75 -7.59 -1.49
C ILE A 134 19.19 -7.44 -0.99
N VAL A 135 20.07 -8.38 -1.32
CA VAL A 135 21.47 -8.35 -0.89
C VAL A 135 22.28 -7.41 -1.75
N LEU A 136 22.84 -6.39 -1.15
CA LEU A 136 23.76 -5.47 -1.82
C LEU A 136 25.17 -6.05 -1.80
N VAL A 137 25.66 -6.40 -2.99
CA VAL A 137 27.02 -6.94 -3.16
C VAL A 137 28.03 -5.78 -3.28
N PRO A 138 29.23 -5.87 -2.69
CA PRO A 138 30.27 -4.86 -2.83
C PRO A 138 30.56 -4.53 -4.30
N ASN A 139 30.81 -3.26 -4.58
CA ASN A 139 31.09 -2.72 -5.93
C ASN A 139 29.92 -2.90 -6.94
N THR A 140 28.72 -3.17 -6.48
CA THR A 140 27.51 -3.22 -7.31
C THR A 140 26.64 -1.98 -7.04
N LEU A 141 26.26 -1.28 -8.12
CA LEU A 141 25.32 -0.16 -8.02
C LEU A 141 23.89 -0.70 -7.91
N ALA A 142 23.19 -0.34 -6.85
CA ALA A 142 21.76 -0.56 -6.71
C ALA A 142 21.02 0.77 -6.74
N THR A 143 20.08 0.93 -7.67
CA THR A 143 19.28 2.16 -7.82
C THR A 143 17.85 1.90 -7.35
N ARG A 144 17.37 2.76 -6.46
CA ARG A 144 16.00 2.77 -5.95
C ARG A 144 15.37 4.10 -6.33
N VAL A 145 14.21 4.03 -7.00
CA VAL A 145 13.51 5.22 -7.49
C VAL A 145 12.08 5.19 -7.01
N GLN A 146 11.63 6.30 -6.44
CA GLN A 146 10.23 6.56 -6.11
C GLN A 146 9.89 7.97 -6.57
N ASN A 147 8.90 8.11 -7.44
CA ASN A 147 8.44 9.40 -7.94
C ASN A 147 7.04 9.69 -7.40
N TYR A 148 6.89 10.83 -6.77
CA TYR A 148 5.62 11.34 -6.29
C TYR A 148 5.22 12.56 -7.12
N THR A 149 4.01 12.53 -7.69
CA THR A 149 3.41 13.66 -8.37
C THR A 149 2.18 14.10 -7.60
N PHE A 150 2.08 15.40 -7.32
CA PHE A 150 0.96 15.98 -6.59
C PHE A 150 0.18 16.95 -7.48
N LYS A 151 -1.16 16.93 -7.33
CA LYS A 151 -2.08 17.90 -7.90
C LYS A 151 -2.99 18.45 -6.80
N TRP A 152 -3.38 19.72 -6.94
CA TRP A 152 -4.30 20.45 -6.03
C TRP A 152 -5.10 21.50 -6.80
#